data_934e2d7e3a747a071cd1b1eac5d3ac37
#
_entry.id   934e2d7e3a747a071cd1b1eac5d3ac37
#
_cell.length_a   1.000
_cell.length_b   1.000
_cell.length_c   1.000
_cell.angle_alpha   90.00
_cell.angle_beta   90.00
_cell.angle_gamma   90.00
#
_symmetry.space_group_name_H-M   'P 1'
#
loop_
_entity.id
_entity.type
_entity.pdbx_description
1 polymer ?
#
loop_
_entity_poly.entity_id
_entity_poly.type
_entity_poly.pdbx_seq_one_letter_code
_entity_poly.pdbx_strand_id
1 'polypeptide(L)'
;AIVWALNKRGITDIILVDGVDHPEKKKNIASLNYFALEDKDAFLDHITNLSTPWRIDAIIHMGGCSSTIERDEAFLTKTNFSYTKSLATYALNKDIRFIYASSAATYGSGENGFSDKMDLRILNPLNLYGHSKQKFDLWAEEQGALEQIVGLKYFNVFGPGEYHKKEMQSMVRRGFLQVLDSGKIRLFKSHNPEYADGDQERDFLYV
;
A
#
# COMPACT_ATOMS: atom_id res chain seq x y z
N ALA A 1 7.50 -8.28 4.83
CA ALA A 1 6.51 -9.32 5.17
C ALA A 1 6.22 -10.25 3.99
N ILE A 2 5.69 -9.78 2.83
CA ILE A 2 5.28 -10.64 1.70
C ILE A 2 6.43 -11.51 1.20
N VAL A 3 7.59 -10.91 0.87
CA VAL A 3 8.77 -11.67 0.40
C VAL A 3 9.23 -12.67 1.45
N TRP A 4 9.24 -12.29 2.72
CA TRP A 4 9.55 -13.21 3.82
C TRP A 4 8.58 -14.41 3.85
N ALA A 5 7.29 -14.16 3.70
CA ALA A 5 6.28 -15.22 3.70
C ALA A 5 6.40 -16.14 2.47
N LEU A 6 6.74 -15.60 1.31
CA LEU A 6 7.05 -16.37 0.10
C LEU A 6 8.31 -17.23 0.29
N ASN A 7 9.37 -16.66 0.87
CA ASN A 7 10.60 -17.40 1.17
C ASN A 7 10.35 -18.57 2.15
N LYS A 8 9.46 -18.40 3.15
CA LYS A 8 9.06 -19.49 4.04
C LYS A 8 8.33 -20.63 3.32
N ARG A 9 7.77 -20.36 2.15
CA ARG A 9 7.16 -21.37 1.25
C ARG A 9 8.12 -21.87 0.17
N GLY A 10 9.40 -21.52 0.24
CA GLY A 10 10.43 -21.94 -0.72
C GLY A 10 10.41 -21.13 -2.03
N ILE A 11 9.62 -20.07 -2.12
CA ILE A 11 9.58 -19.22 -3.32
C ILE A 11 10.67 -18.15 -3.20
N THR A 12 11.66 -18.21 -4.09
CA THR A 12 12.83 -17.31 -4.12
C THR A 12 13.04 -16.67 -5.50
N ASP A 13 12.34 -17.13 -6.52
CA ASP A 13 12.37 -16.54 -7.87
C ASP A 13 11.49 -15.26 -7.89
N ILE A 14 12.00 -14.23 -7.21
CA ILE A 14 11.31 -12.99 -6.94
C ILE A 14 12.11 -11.82 -7.49
N ILE A 15 11.49 -11.00 -8.32
CA ILE A 15 12.03 -9.69 -8.70
C ILE A 15 11.47 -8.67 -7.71
N LEU A 16 12.34 -8.10 -6.90
CA LEU A 16 12.00 -7.06 -5.94
C LEU A 16 12.15 -5.70 -6.63
N VAL A 17 11.07 -4.91 -6.65
CA VAL A 17 11.06 -3.60 -7.30
C VAL A 17 10.82 -2.51 -6.25
N ASP A 18 11.81 -1.66 -6.00
CA ASP A 18 11.69 -0.52 -5.07
C ASP A 18 12.78 0.53 -5.36
N GLY A 19 12.60 1.74 -4.87
CA GLY A 19 13.67 2.71 -4.65
C GLY A 19 14.35 2.45 -3.31
N VAL A 20 15.49 1.76 -3.31
CA VAL A 20 16.19 1.31 -2.09
C VAL A 20 17.31 2.26 -1.65
N ASP A 21 17.16 3.55 -1.85
CA ASP A 21 18.18 4.54 -1.51
C ASP A 21 18.36 4.74 0.01
N HIS A 22 17.32 4.43 0.78
CA HIS A 22 17.35 4.62 2.23
C HIS A 22 18.00 3.43 2.95
N PRO A 23 19.02 3.65 3.84
CA PRO A 23 19.73 2.58 4.54
C PRO A 23 18.82 1.59 5.30
N GLU A 24 17.75 2.10 5.94
CA GLU A 24 16.80 1.24 6.65
C GLU A 24 15.97 0.34 5.71
N LYS A 25 15.67 0.79 4.49
CA LYS A 25 15.05 -0.06 3.47
C LYS A 25 15.98 -1.20 3.07
N LYS A 26 17.28 -0.91 2.88
CA LYS A 26 18.29 -1.94 2.59
C LYS A 26 18.34 -3.00 3.69
N LYS A 27 18.30 -2.59 4.96
CA LYS A 27 18.25 -3.53 6.09
C LYS A 27 17.00 -4.43 6.04
N ASN A 28 15.85 -3.89 5.65
CA ASN A 28 14.60 -4.65 5.58
C ASN A 28 14.63 -5.78 4.55
N ILE A 29 15.45 -5.67 3.52
CA ILE A 29 15.58 -6.67 2.45
C ILE A 29 16.83 -7.54 2.55
N ALA A 30 17.80 -7.18 3.41
CA ALA A 30 19.10 -7.82 3.50
C ALA A 30 19.05 -9.32 3.86
N SER A 31 18.02 -9.76 4.57
CA SER A 31 17.83 -11.17 4.97
C SER A 31 16.84 -11.92 4.09
N LEU A 32 16.36 -11.32 3.02
CA LEU A 32 15.39 -11.92 2.11
C LEU A 32 16.09 -12.58 0.93
N ASN A 33 15.50 -13.67 0.44
CA ASN A 33 15.94 -14.34 -0.77
C ASN A 33 15.11 -13.85 -1.95
N TYR A 34 15.76 -13.25 -2.93
CA TYR A 34 15.15 -12.77 -4.17
C TYR A 34 16.16 -12.93 -5.32
N PHE A 35 15.64 -13.09 -6.53
CA PHE A 35 16.45 -13.28 -7.73
C PHE A 35 17.12 -11.97 -8.18
N ALA A 36 16.34 -10.88 -8.24
CA ALA A 36 16.82 -9.58 -8.68
C ALA A 36 16.20 -8.43 -7.87
N LEU A 37 16.95 -7.33 -7.77
CA LEU A 37 16.46 -6.05 -7.25
C LEU A 37 16.52 -5.03 -8.36
N GLU A 38 15.37 -4.45 -8.70
CA GLU A 38 15.22 -3.50 -9.79
C GLU A 38 14.77 -2.14 -9.26
N ASP A 39 15.27 -1.08 -9.90
CA ASP A 39 14.73 0.26 -9.69
C ASP A 39 13.31 0.36 -10.26
N LYS A 40 12.43 1.05 -9.54
CA LYS A 40 11.02 1.16 -9.90
C LYS A 40 10.76 1.86 -11.24
N ASP A 41 11.59 2.84 -11.62
CA ASP A 41 11.42 3.59 -12.86
C ASP A 41 11.98 2.77 -14.04
N ALA A 42 13.13 2.09 -13.87
CA ALA A 42 13.66 1.15 -14.85
C ALA A 42 12.70 -0.02 -15.09
N PHE A 43 12.11 -0.57 -14.03
CA PHE A 43 11.11 -1.63 -14.17
C PHE A 43 9.86 -1.15 -14.92
N LEU A 44 9.39 0.07 -14.65
CA LEU A 44 8.27 0.67 -15.38
C LEU A 44 8.59 0.80 -16.88
N ASP A 45 9.80 1.23 -17.22
CA ASP A 45 10.25 1.34 -18.61
C ASP A 45 10.27 -0.03 -19.31
N HIS A 46 10.75 -1.08 -18.63
CA HIS A 46 10.70 -2.46 -19.15
C HIS A 46 9.27 -2.92 -19.42
N ILE A 47 8.35 -2.66 -18.48
CA ILE A 47 6.93 -3.02 -18.61
C ILE A 47 6.27 -2.26 -19.76
N THR A 48 6.50 -0.94 -19.85
CA THR A 48 5.86 -0.06 -20.84
C THR A 48 6.34 -0.36 -22.24
N ASN A 49 7.64 -0.64 -22.40
CA ASN A 49 8.26 -0.96 -23.69
C ASN A 49 8.16 -2.44 -24.07
N LEU A 50 7.49 -3.26 -23.25
CA LEU A 50 7.38 -4.72 -23.41
C LEU A 50 8.76 -5.40 -23.56
N SER A 51 9.77 -4.85 -22.89
CA SER A 51 11.18 -5.27 -22.97
C SER A 51 11.67 -5.96 -21.69
N THR A 52 10.75 -6.42 -20.85
CA THR A 52 11.13 -7.14 -19.61
C THR A 52 11.93 -8.39 -19.95
N PRO A 53 13.12 -8.59 -19.34
CA PRO A 53 13.93 -9.78 -19.58
C PRO A 53 13.42 -11.00 -18.83
N TRP A 54 12.38 -10.87 -18.01
CA TRP A 54 11.86 -11.95 -17.18
C TRP A 54 10.47 -12.40 -17.64
N ARG A 55 10.21 -13.67 -17.43
CA ARG A 55 8.85 -14.19 -17.39
C ARG A 55 8.25 -13.87 -16.01
N ILE A 56 7.14 -13.18 -16.00
CA ILE A 56 6.42 -12.77 -14.80
C ILE A 56 5.12 -13.57 -14.71
N ASP A 57 4.93 -14.34 -13.63
CA ASP A 57 3.72 -15.13 -13.40
C ASP A 57 2.72 -14.41 -12.48
N ALA A 58 3.20 -13.49 -11.62
CA ALA A 58 2.36 -12.67 -10.75
C ALA A 58 3.02 -11.34 -10.41
N ILE A 59 2.23 -10.30 -10.22
CA ILE A 59 2.67 -9.00 -9.72
C ILE A 59 1.92 -8.69 -8.42
N ILE A 60 2.67 -8.47 -7.33
CA ILE A 60 2.13 -8.02 -6.05
C ILE A 60 2.60 -6.58 -5.82
N HIS A 61 1.74 -5.64 -6.15
CA HIS A 61 2.05 -4.21 -6.14
C HIS A 61 1.61 -3.55 -4.83
N MET A 62 2.55 -3.42 -3.89
CA MET A 62 2.36 -2.74 -2.60
C MET A 62 2.98 -1.34 -2.59
N GLY A 63 3.59 -0.93 -3.68
CA GLY A 63 4.26 0.36 -3.83
C GLY A 63 3.31 1.54 -3.95
N GLY A 64 3.89 2.74 -3.83
CA GLY A 64 3.20 4.02 -3.93
C GLY A 64 3.45 4.92 -2.73
N CYS A 65 2.95 6.15 -2.80
CA CYS A 65 2.92 7.06 -1.66
C CYS A 65 1.82 6.62 -0.69
N SER A 66 2.15 6.43 0.59
CA SER A 66 1.19 6.06 1.65
C SER A 66 0.91 7.22 2.62
N SER A 67 1.42 8.42 2.33
CA SER A 67 1.22 9.60 3.18
C SER A 67 -0.19 10.16 3.02
N THR A 68 -0.98 10.09 4.07
CA THR A 68 -2.34 10.66 4.10
C THR A 68 -2.35 12.19 4.22
N ILE A 69 -1.18 12.79 4.50
CA ILE A 69 -1.00 14.24 4.60
C ILE A 69 -0.34 14.85 3.35
N GLU A 70 -0.07 14.02 2.32
CA GLU A 70 0.47 14.50 1.05
C GLU A 70 -0.52 15.45 0.37
N ARG A 71 0.00 16.55 -0.17
CA ARG A 71 -0.79 17.61 -0.81
C ARG A 71 -0.48 17.80 -2.29
N ASP A 72 0.57 17.16 -2.79
CA ASP A 72 0.89 17.17 -4.21
C ASP A 72 0.04 16.13 -4.96
N GLU A 73 -1.05 16.61 -5.55
CA GLU A 73 -1.96 15.76 -6.33
C GLU A 73 -1.29 15.19 -7.58
N ALA A 74 -0.41 15.93 -8.24
CA ALA A 74 0.31 15.48 -9.43
C ALA A 74 1.25 14.32 -9.06
N PHE A 75 1.97 14.44 -7.95
CA PHE A 75 2.81 13.39 -7.41
C PHE A 75 1.99 12.14 -7.06
N LEU A 76 0.87 12.30 -6.34
CA LEU A 76 -0.02 11.18 -6.00
C LEU A 76 -0.63 10.52 -7.25
N THR A 77 -1.05 11.32 -8.23
CA THR A 77 -1.56 10.79 -9.50
C THR A 77 -0.48 10.00 -10.23
N LYS A 78 0.75 10.49 -10.30
CA LYS A 78 1.86 9.77 -10.94
C LYS A 78 2.17 8.46 -10.21
N THR A 79 2.31 8.50 -8.88
CA THR A 79 2.81 7.36 -8.09
C THR A 79 1.74 6.33 -7.77
N ASN A 80 0.52 6.75 -7.43
CA ASN A 80 -0.53 5.84 -6.95
C ASN A 80 -1.49 5.42 -8.06
N PHE A 81 -1.73 6.30 -9.05
CA PHE A 81 -2.65 5.98 -10.14
C PHE A 81 -1.91 5.53 -11.40
N SER A 82 -1.09 6.42 -12.02
CA SER A 82 -0.52 6.14 -13.35
C SER A 82 0.45 4.95 -13.32
N TYR A 83 1.32 4.88 -12.33
CA TYR A 83 2.24 3.76 -12.15
C TYR A 83 1.49 2.44 -11.97
N THR A 84 0.51 2.40 -11.05
CA THR A 84 -0.31 1.21 -10.80
C THR A 84 -1.09 0.79 -12.05
N LYS A 85 -1.65 1.77 -12.80
CA LYS A 85 -2.36 1.54 -14.06
C LYS A 85 -1.46 0.90 -15.11
N SER A 86 -0.23 1.38 -15.27
CA SER A 86 0.72 0.78 -16.23
C SER A 86 1.01 -0.68 -15.91
N LEU A 87 1.27 -1.00 -14.64
CA LEU A 87 1.51 -2.38 -14.20
C LEU A 87 0.28 -3.27 -14.41
N ALA A 88 -0.92 -2.77 -14.05
CA ALA A 88 -2.16 -3.51 -14.21
C ALA A 88 -2.49 -3.75 -15.68
N THR A 89 -2.31 -2.74 -16.55
CA THR A 89 -2.50 -2.87 -18.00
C THR A 89 -1.58 -3.95 -18.59
N TYR A 90 -0.30 -3.95 -18.17
CA TYR A 90 0.63 -5.00 -18.60
C TYR A 90 0.16 -6.39 -18.13
N ALA A 91 -0.23 -6.51 -16.85
CA ALA A 91 -0.67 -7.77 -16.28
C ALA A 91 -1.92 -8.32 -16.98
N LEU A 92 -2.91 -7.46 -17.24
CA LEU A 92 -4.13 -7.82 -17.96
C LEU A 92 -3.82 -8.28 -19.40
N ASN A 93 -2.97 -7.56 -20.14
CA ASN A 93 -2.59 -7.91 -21.50
C ASN A 93 -1.80 -9.22 -21.62
N LYS A 94 -1.17 -9.66 -20.53
CA LYS A 94 -0.35 -10.88 -20.47
C LYS A 94 -1.01 -12.02 -19.68
N ASP A 95 -2.23 -11.84 -19.22
CA ASP A 95 -2.96 -12.78 -18.34
C ASP A 95 -2.15 -13.14 -17.08
N ILE A 96 -1.51 -12.11 -16.48
CA ILE A 96 -0.70 -12.24 -15.27
C ILE A 96 -1.55 -11.90 -14.04
N ARG A 97 -1.45 -12.67 -12.97
CA ARG A 97 -2.09 -12.37 -11.70
C ARG A 97 -1.58 -11.03 -11.15
N PHE A 98 -2.51 -10.10 -10.88
CA PHE A 98 -2.18 -8.80 -10.31
C PHE A 98 -2.92 -8.57 -9.00
N ILE A 99 -2.15 -8.28 -7.94
CA ILE A 99 -2.67 -7.94 -6.62
C ILE A 99 -2.11 -6.56 -6.26
N TYR A 100 -2.95 -5.65 -5.83
CA TYR A 100 -2.51 -4.29 -5.49
C TYR A 100 -3.03 -3.80 -4.14
N ALA A 101 -2.28 -2.87 -3.54
CA ALA A 101 -2.70 -2.17 -2.34
C ALA A 101 -3.63 -1.01 -2.69
N SER A 102 -4.93 -1.19 -2.44
CA SER A 102 -5.86 -0.10 -2.23
C SER A 102 -5.80 0.34 -0.75
N SER A 103 -6.77 1.07 -0.25
CA SER A 103 -6.76 1.57 1.12
C SER A 103 -8.17 1.72 1.69
N ALA A 104 -8.32 1.47 2.98
CA ALA A 104 -9.52 1.83 3.72
C ALA A 104 -9.80 3.36 3.73
N ALA A 105 -8.79 4.20 3.44
CA ALA A 105 -8.98 5.63 3.26
C ALA A 105 -9.99 5.98 2.14
N THR A 106 -10.28 5.04 1.22
CA THR A 106 -11.31 5.20 0.20
C THR A 106 -12.73 5.23 0.76
N TYR A 107 -12.96 4.63 1.94
CA TYR A 107 -14.27 4.66 2.62
C TYR A 107 -14.61 6.03 3.23
N GLY A 108 -13.66 6.96 3.29
CA GLY A 108 -13.87 8.30 3.83
C GLY A 108 -14.18 8.29 5.32
N SER A 109 -15.28 8.94 5.72
CA SER A 109 -15.78 8.97 7.10
C SER A 109 -16.39 7.65 7.56
N GLY A 110 -16.67 6.72 6.63
CA GLY A 110 -17.36 5.47 6.94
C GLY A 110 -18.89 5.59 7.01
N GLU A 111 -19.46 6.72 6.60
CA GLU A 111 -20.92 6.94 6.62
C GLU A 111 -21.71 5.85 5.88
N ASN A 112 -21.12 5.31 4.83
CA ASN A 112 -21.71 4.21 4.05
C ASN A 112 -21.31 2.81 4.58
N GLY A 113 -20.53 2.73 5.68
CA GLY A 113 -19.95 1.49 6.18
C GLY A 113 -18.63 1.09 5.50
N PHE A 114 -18.21 -0.17 5.68
CA PHE A 114 -16.90 -0.67 5.25
C PHE A 114 -17.01 -1.99 4.46
N SER A 115 -18.07 -2.16 3.68
CA SER A 115 -18.29 -3.38 2.88
C SER A 115 -17.50 -3.33 1.57
N ASP A 116 -16.88 -4.45 1.20
CA ASP A 116 -16.24 -4.66 -0.11
C ASP A 116 -17.22 -4.89 -1.26
N LYS A 117 -18.52 -5.00 -0.94
CA LYS A 117 -19.63 -5.15 -1.91
C LYS A 117 -20.27 -3.82 -2.30
N MET A 118 -19.75 -2.70 -1.76
CA MET A 118 -20.28 -1.39 -2.07
C MET A 118 -19.92 -0.95 -3.48
N ASP A 119 -20.82 -0.17 -4.10
CA ASP A 119 -20.49 0.62 -5.29
C ASP A 119 -19.35 1.59 -4.95
N LEU A 120 -18.26 1.48 -5.69
CA LEU A 120 -17.07 2.32 -5.48
C LEU A 120 -17.36 3.82 -5.67
N ARG A 121 -18.41 4.17 -6.42
CA ARG A 121 -18.80 5.56 -6.74
C ARG A 121 -19.40 6.29 -5.55
N ILE A 122 -19.97 5.57 -4.56
CA ILE A 122 -20.51 6.21 -3.36
C ILE A 122 -19.46 6.47 -2.27
N LEU A 123 -18.24 5.95 -2.45
CA LEU A 123 -17.16 6.17 -1.51
C LEU A 123 -16.63 7.60 -1.65
N ASN A 124 -16.39 8.26 -0.51
CA ASN A 124 -15.98 9.66 -0.46
C ASN A 124 -14.71 9.85 0.40
N PRO A 125 -13.51 9.64 -0.17
CA PRO A 125 -12.25 9.82 0.54
C PRO A 125 -12.10 11.23 1.13
N LEU A 126 -11.48 11.33 2.31
CA LEU A 126 -11.31 12.61 3.01
C LEU A 126 -10.00 13.33 2.69
N ASN A 127 -9.12 12.74 1.90
CA ASN A 127 -7.81 13.30 1.56
C ASN A 127 -7.35 12.86 0.16
N LEU A 128 -6.37 13.59 -0.39
CA LEU A 128 -5.84 13.35 -1.74
C LEU A 128 -5.25 11.94 -1.91
N TYR A 129 -4.64 11.38 -0.84
CA TYR A 129 -4.17 9.99 -0.85
C TYR A 129 -5.31 9.01 -1.09
N GLY A 130 -6.41 9.11 -0.31
CA GLY A 130 -7.59 8.27 -0.49
C GLY A 130 -8.19 8.40 -1.89
N HIS A 131 -8.32 9.65 -2.40
CA HIS A 131 -8.76 9.90 -3.78
C HIS A 131 -7.84 9.25 -4.82
N SER A 132 -6.52 9.29 -4.64
CA SER A 132 -5.59 8.66 -5.57
C SER A 132 -5.74 7.13 -5.64
N LYS A 133 -6.07 6.49 -4.53
CA LYS A 133 -6.36 5.04 -4.47
C LYS A 133 -7.72 4.72 -5.08
N GLN A 134 -8.75 5.49 -4.74
CA GLN A 134 -10.09 5.31 -5.33
C GLN A 134 -10.07 5.51 -6.84
N LYS A 135 -9.30 6.46 -7.37
CA LYS A 135 -9.17 6.69 -8.80
C LYS A 135 -8.72 5.44 -9.57
N PHE A 136 -7.82 4.65 -8.97
CA PHE A 136 -7.40 3.39 -9.56
C PHE A 136 -8.49 2.31 -9.41
N ASP A 137 -9.13 2.21 -8.24
CA ASP A 137 -10.22 1.25 -8.02
C ASP A 137 -11.36 1.47 -9.03
N LEU A 138 -11.76 2.74 -9.25
CA LEU A 138 -12.79 3.11 -10.24
C LEU A 138 -12.35 2.79 -11.67
N TRP A 139 -11.11 3.12 -12.05
CA TRP A 139 -10.57 2.75 -13.36
C TRP A 139 -10.61 1.23 -13.57
N ALA A 140 -10.22 0.45 -12.58
CA ALA A 140 -10.23 -1.01 -12.66
C ALA A 140 -11.65 -1.58 -12.83
N GLU A 141 -12.63 -1.00 -12.14
CA GLU A 141 -14.05 -1.33 -12.31
C GLU A 141 -14.54 -1.00 -13.71
N GLU A 142 -14.28 0.23 -14.20
CA GLU A 142 -14.67 0.68 -15.54
C GLU A 142 -14.11 -0.17 -16.68
N GLN A 143 -12.92 -0.76 -16.47
CA GLN A 143 -12.30 -1.68 -17.42
C GLN A 143 -12.80 -3.13 -17.28
N GLY A 144 -13.68 -3.43 -16.32
CA GLY A 144 -14.04 -4.81 -15.97
C GLY A 144 -12.87 -5.62 -15.39
N ALA A 145 -11.80 -4.96 -15.00
CA ALA A 145 -10.56 -5.60 -14.57
C ALA A 145 -10.67 -6.27 -13.19
N LEU A 146 -11.62 -5.86 -12.34
CA LEU A 146 -11.80 -6.41 -10.99
C LEU A 146 -12.17 -7.90 -10.96
N GLU A 147 -12.54 -8.49 -12.08
CA GLU A 147 -12.71 -9.94 -12.22
C GLU A 147 -11.39 -10.70 -12.32
N GLN A 148 -10.30 -10.00 -12.73
CA GLN A 148 -8.98 -10.58 -13.01
C GLN A 148 -7.91 -10.14 -12.01
N ILE A 149 -8.06 -8.94 -11.42
CA ILE A 149 -7.12 -8.36 -10.46
C ILE A 149 -7.73 -8.25 -9.06
N VAL A 150 -6.89 -8.20 -8.03
CA VAL A 150 -7.34 -8.14 -6.63
C VAL A 150 -6.84 -6.86 -5.97
N GLY A 151 -7.76 -6.01 -5.56
CA GLY A 151 -7.49 -4.82 -4.74
C GLY A 151 -7.69 -5.11 -3.25
N LEU A 152 -6.67 -4.85 -2.45
CA LEU A 152 -6.73 -5.04 -0.99
C LEU A 152 -6.86 -3.67 -0.30
N LYS A 153 -8.02 -3.39 0.27
CA LYS A 153 -8.28 -2.16 1.04
C LYS A 153 -7.70 -2.29 2.45
N TYR A 154 -6.41 -1.99 2.59
CA TYR A 154 -5.73 -2.06 3.87
C TYR A 154 -6.21 -0.97 4.84
N PHE A 155 -6.48 -1.37 6.08
CA PHE A 155 -6.64 -0.49 7.24
C PHE A 155 -5.25 -0.13 7.81
N ASN A 156 -5.07 -0.08 9.12
CA ASN A 156 -3.81 0.34 9.73
C ASN A 156 -2.84 -0.84 9.83
N VAL A 157 -1.89 -0.90 8.90
CA VAL A 157 -0.89 -1.97 8.87
C VAL A 157 0.24 -1.65 9.85
N PHE A 158 0.63 -2.62 10.67
CA PHE A 158 1.75 -2.51 11.59
C PHE A 158 2.61 -3.77 11.60
N GLY A 159 3.86 -3.65 12.04
CA GLY A 159 4.76 -4.78 12.21
C GLY A 159 6.21 -4.47 11.88
N PRO A 160 7.06 -5.50 11.70
CA PRO A 160 8.47 -5.32 11.40
C PRO A 160 8.71 -4.54 10.10
N GLY A 161 9.82 -3.77 10.04
CA GLY A 161 10.28 -3.13 8.82
C GLY A 161 9.74 -1.71 8.58
N GLU A 162 9.07 -1.09 9.55
CA GLU A 162 8.55 0.28 9.42
C GLU A 162 9.49 1.38 9.93
N TYR A 163 10.75 1.04 10.28
CA TYR A 163 11.70 1.98 10.90
C TYR A 163 12.00 3.21 10.04
N HIS A 164 11.99 3.06 8.71
CA HIS A 164 12.27 4.14 7.76
C HIS A 164 11.12 5.14 7.59
N LYS A 165 9.92 4.82 8.10
CA LYS A 165 8.69 5.60 7.83
C LYS A 165 8.57 6.87 8.67
N LYS A 166 9.49 7.14 9.60
CA LYS A 166 9.48 8.33 10.47
C LYS A 166 8.09 8.60 11.09
N GLU A 167 7.48 9.73 10.75
CA GLU A 167 6.16 10.14 11.23
C GLU A 167 5.01 9.25 10.73
N MET A 168 5.22 8.52 9.63
CA MET A 168 4.25 7.58 9.07
C MET A 168 4.36 6.16 9.66
N GLN A 169 5.14 5.97 10.72
CA GLN A 169 5.12 4.74 11.51
C GLN A 169 3.74 4.51 12.12
N SER A 170 3.38 3.24 12.27
CA SER A 170 2.10 2.85 12.88
C SER A 170 1.94 3.41 14.30
N MET A 171 0.69 3.58 14.73
CA MET A 171 0.39 3.98 16.12
C MET A 171 0.89 2.95 17.12
N VAL A 172 0.87 1.67 16.76
CA VAL A 172 1.40 0.58 17.61
C VAL A 172 2.90 0.78 17.86
N ARG A 173 3.68 1.04 16.79
CA ARG A 173 5.11 1.31 16.94
C ARG A 173 5.40 2.58 17.71
N ARG A 174 4.70 3.65 17.41
CA ARG A 174 4.86 4.95 18.09
C ARG A 174 4.52 4.83 19.57
N GLY A 175 3.41 4.15 19.92
CA GLY A 175 3.02 3.88 21.29
C GLY A 175 4.06 3.05 22.03
N PHE A 176 4.59 1.99 21.40
CA PHE A 176 5.67 1.19 21.95
C PHE A 176 6.91 2.03 22.30
N LEU A 177 7.34 2.90 21.37
CA LEU A 177 8.49 3.78 21.62
C LEU A 177 8.23 4.80 22.75
N GLN A 178 7.01 5.34 22.86
CA GLN A 178 6.62 6.22 23.96
C GLN A 178 6.66 5.51 25.32
N VAL A 179 6.22 4.25 25.37
CA VAL A 179 6.31 3.45 26.62
C VAL A 179 7.75 3.20 27.00
N LEU A 180 8.64 2.89 26.07
CA LEU A 180 10.07 2.71 26.35
C LEU A 180 10.75 3.99 26.85
N ASP A 181 10.34 5.14 26.32
CA ASP A 181 10.94 6.46 26.66
C ASP A 181 10.40 7.02 27.98
N SER A 182 9.10 6.96 28.21
CA SER A 182 8.43 7.68 29.31
C SER A 182 7.49 6.84 30.18
N GLY A 183 7.32 5.55 29.86
CA GLY A 183 6.36 4.67 30.54
C GLY A 183 4.89 5.00 30.25
N LYS A 184 4.61 5.90 29.30
CA LYS A 184 3.26 6.41 29.01
C LYS A 184 2.99 6.43 27.51
N ILE A 185 1.71 6.29 27.12
CA ILE A 185 1.22 6.50 25.77
C ILE A 185 0.38 7.78 25.75
N ARG A 186 0.64 8.65 24.77
CA ARG A 186 -0.18 9.82 24.51
C ARG A 186 -1.35 9.44 23.62
N LEU A 187 -2.55 9.62 24.14
CA LEU A 187 -3.79 9.40 23.39
C LEU A 187 -4.18 10.63 22.60
N PHE A 188 -5.01 10.43 21.58
CA PHE A 188 -5.59 11.54 20.83
C PHE A 188 -6.69 12.21 21.65
N LYS A 189 -6.70 13.53 21.60
CA LYS A 189 -7.84 14.31 22.09
C LYS A 189 -9.01 14.10 21.14
N SER A 190 -10.20 13.85 21.69
CA SER A 190 -11.41 13.80 20.89
C SER A 190 -11.86 15.20 20.46
N HIS A 191 -12.34 15.30 19.23
CA HIS A 191 -13.06 16.46 18.71
C HIS A 191 -14.54 16.13 18.44
N ASN A 192 -14.94 14.87 18.63
CA ASN A 192 -16.32 14.42 18.55
C ASN A 192 -16.85 14.20 19.98
N PRO A 193 -17.96 14.85 20.39
CA PRO A 193 -18.53 14.70 21.73
C PRO A 193 -19.05 13.30 22.08
N GLU A 194 -19.22 12.44 21.06
CA GLU A 194 -19.66 11.06 21.25
C GLU A 194 -18.56 10.15 21.77
N TYR A 195 -17.30 10.58 21.69
CA TYR A 195 -16.13 9.77 22.11
C TYR A 195 -15.28 10.56 23.13
N ALA A 196 -14.88 9.93 24.20
CA ALA A 196 -13.91 10.51 25.12
C ALA A 196 -12.50 10.57 24.48
N ASP A 197 -11.59 11.29 25.13
CA ASP A 197 -10.19 11.34 24.73
C ASP A 197 -9.58 9.93 24.74
N GLY A 198 -9.07 9.48 23.60
CA GLY A 198 -8.46 8.17 23.46
C GLY A 198 -9.39 7.01 23.09
N ASP A 199 -10.70 7.24 23.00
CA ASP A 199 -11.69 6.20 22.67
C ASP A 199 -11.86 5.99 21.14
N GLN A 200 -11.02 6.65 20.32
CA GLN A 200 -11.07 6.46 18.87
C GLN A 200 -10.62 5.03 18.51
N GLU A 201 -11.50 4.29 17.88
CA GLU A 201 -11.24 2.92 17.41
C GLU A 201 -10.59 2.90 16.02
N ARG A 202 -9.77 1.88 15.78
CA ARG A 202 -9.10 1.61 14.50
C ARG A 202 -8.94 0.10 14.32
N ASP A 203 -9.13 -0.35 13.08
CA ASP A 203 -8.74 -1.71 12.71
C ASP A 203 -7.25 -1.78 12.40
N PHE A 204 -6.60 -2.82 12.91
CA PHE A 204 -5.17 -3.04 12.73
C PHE A 204 -4.90 -4.39 12.06
N LEU A 205 -3.97 -4.37 11.12
CA LEU A 205 -3.46 -5.57 10.44
C LEU A 205 -1.98 -5.75 10.78
N TYR A 206 -1.64 -6.87 11.41
CA TYR A 206 -0.24 -7.27 11.65
C TYR A 206 0.35 -7.97 10.42
N VAL A 207 1.62 -7.69 10.06
CA VAL A 207 2.36 -8.25 8.93
C VAL A 207 3.60 -9.04 9.35
#